data_3cece6d17894ddc0f0b6727fb5c7d7db
#
_entry.id   3cece6d17894ddc0f0b6727fb5c7d7db
#
_cell.length_a   1.000
_cell.length_b   1.000
_cell.length_c   1.000
_cell.angle_alpha   90.00
_cell.angle_beta   90.00
_cell.angle_gamma   90.00
#
_symmetry.space_group_name_H-M   'P 1'
#
loop_
_entity.id
_entity.type
_entity.pdbx_description
1 polymer ?
#
loop_
_entity_poly.entity_id
_entity_poly.type
_entity_poly.pdbx_seq_one_letter_code
_entity_poly.pdbx_strand_id
1 'polypeptide(L)'
;MSYYLVPFQIAFTAFFLYNYSMILVRADTHLYLDFLISFILYLYGLKEDLFMVTWNNLDTLTSYAKLKDLKDHVDIKEAMTGENGAKRVAEYSAPMASGLSFNYAAKQVDDEVLDVLAELADEHQLVDKFEELYNGAIINTGEQRLVLHHLARRQLGKNVIVDGVNKRDFYVEQQKKAADFANKVHAGEITNEAGETFTTVVQIGIGGSDLGPRALYIALENWAKTNGCAKMEAKFISNVDPDDAAAVLNSIDVSRSLFIVVSKSGTTLETLTNEAFVKDALVKAGLNPSKHMLTATSETSPLAKSDDYLAAFFMDDFIGGRYSSVSSVGGVILSLAFGPDVFARILDGMAEEDKLATNKDIKANPDLLDALIGVYERNVQGYPETAVLPYSQALSRFPAHLQQCDMESNGKSVNRFGEPVDYVTGPIIFGEPGTNGQHSFYQLLHQGTDIVPLQFVGFKDSQLATDVVIEGSTSQKKLCANVAAQIVAFACGKDDENNNKKFEGGRPSSIIIGDQLTPESLGSLLAHFENKIMFQGFIWNVNSFDQEGVQLGKVLAKRVLAHETDGALKAYSDLFEI
;
A
#
# COMPACT_ATOMS: atom_id res chain seq x y z
N MET A 1 -46.58 23.28 -27.81
CA MET A 1 -47.29 22.44 -26.83
C MET A 1 -46.43 22.12 -25.59
N SER A 2 -45.32 22.83 -25.39
CA SER A 2 -44.32 22.57 -24.33
C SER A 2 -44.32 23.56 -23.14
N TYR A 3 -45.17 24.58 -23.15
CA TYR A 3 -45.18 25.60 -22.08
C TYR A 3 -46.28 25.46 -21.02
N TYR A 4 -47.15 24.45 -21.13
CA TYR A 4 -48.27 24.26 -20.19
C TYR A 4 -48.12 23.04 -19.25
N LEU A 5 -47.06 22.23 -19.39
CA LEU A 5 -46.85 21.03 -18.56
C LEU A 5 -46.14 21.30 -17.23
N VAL A 6 -45.28 22.31 -17.17
CA VAL A 6 -44.50 22.65 -15.98
C VAL A 6 -45.35 23.17 -14.80
N PRO A 7 -46.35 24.08 -14.99
CA PRO A 7 -47.20 24.54 -13.89
C PRO A 7 -48.10 23.44 -13.30
N PHE A 8 -48.54 22.49 -14.14
CA PHE A 8 -49.40 21.40 -13.68
C PHE A 8 -48.67 20.35 -12.83
N GLN A 9 -47.44 20.08 -13.18
CA GLN A 9 -46.57 19.20 -12.37
C GLN A 9 -46.24 19.80 -11.00
N ILE A 10 -45.93 21.08 -10.94
CA ILE A 10 -45.65 21.77 -9.66
C ILE A 10 -46.87 21.80 -8.76
N ALA A 11 -48.07 22.06 -9.32
CA ALA A 11 -49.31 22.10 -8.56
C ALA A 11 -49.74 20.72 -8.05
N PHE A 12 -49.51 19.66 -8.84
CA PHE A 12 -49.81 18.28 -8.47
C PHE A 12 -48.84 17.79 -7.37
N THR A 13 -47.56 18.11 -7.46
CA THR A 13 -46.55 17.79 -6.47
C THR A 13 -46.82 18.51 -5.14
N ALA A 14 -47.16 19.76 -5.16
CA ALA A 14 -47.51 20.53 -3.96
C ALA A 14 -48.79 20.00 -3.28
N PHE A 15 -49.80 19.58 -4.06
CA PHE A 15 -51.03 18.96 -3.52
C PHE A 15 -50.77 17.58 -2.87
N PHE A 16 -49.89 16.76 -3.45
CA PHE A 16 -49.51 15.46 -2.89
C PHE A 16 -48.69 15.62 -1.60
N LEU A 17 -47.74 16.55 -1.58
CA LEU A 17 -46.93 16.87 -0.39
C LEU A 17 -47.77 17.42 0.76
N TYR A 18 -48.77 18.27 0.46
CA TYR A 18 -49.65 18.83 1.48
C TYR A 18 -50.55 17.75 2.12
N ASN A 19 -51.07 16.82 1.36
CA ASN A 19 -51.94 15.74 1.88
C ASN A 19 -51.17 14.63 2.59
N TYR A 20 -49.93 14.34 2.20
CA TYR A 20 -49.09 13.36 2.86
C TYR A 20 -48.50 13.86 4.17
N SER A 21 -48.21 15.15 4.32
CA SER A 21 -47.73 15.75 5.56
C SER A 21 -48.73 15.66 6.72
N MET A 22 -50.03 15.58 6.40
CA MET A 22 -51.09 15.41 7.42
C MET A 22 -51.21 13.97 7.97
N ILE A 23 -50.67 12.98 7.29
CA ILE A 23 -50.76 11.56 7.70
C ILE A 23 -49.55 11.11 8.54
N LEU A 24 -48.38 11.85 8.51
CA LEU A 24 -47.10 11.38 9.05
C LEU A 24 -46.57 12.17 10.26
N VAL A 25 -47.41 12.81 11.06
CA VAL A 25 -47.02 13.56 12.28
C VAL A 25 -46.45 12.65 13.40
N ARG A 26 -46.14 11.38 13.14
CA ARG A 26 -45.60 10.43 14.14
C ARG A 26 -44.38 9.59 13.69
N ALA A 27 -43.65 9.98 12.67
CA ALA A 27 -42.45 9.25 12.26
C ALA A 27 -41.21 10.17 12.21
N ASP A 28 -40.06 9.59 12.55
CA ASP A 28 -38.74 10.18 12.67
C ASP A 28 -38.41 11.20 11.54
N THR A 29 -38.10 12.44 11.91
CA THR A 29 -37.92 13.56 10.98
C THR A 29 -36.72 13.38 10.02
N HIS A 30 -35.71 12.59 10.35
CA HIS A 30 -34.55 12.31 9.52
C HIS A 30 -34.88 11.40 8.32
N LEU A 31 -35.57 10.29 8.54
CA LEU A 31 -35.96 9.37 7.45
C LEU A 31 -36.87 10.05 6.40
N TYR A 32 -37.66 11.01 6.82
CA TYR A 32 -38.58 11.75 5.94
C TYR A 32 -37.85 12.76 5.05
N LEU A 33 -36.85 13.43 5.59
CA LEU A 33 -36.06 14.41 4.83
C LEU A 33 -35.24 13.69 3.73
N ASP A 34 -34.63 12.56 4.05
CA ASP A 34 -33.84 11.75 3.10
C ASP A 34 -34.73 11.16 1.99
N PHE A 35 -35.93 10.67 2.33
CA PHE A 35 -36.88 10.21 1.34
C PHE A 35 -37.39 11.34 0.43
N LEU A 36 -37.61 12.52 0.99
CA LEU A 36 -38.06 13.70 0.24
C LEU A 36 -36.98 14.23 -0.72
N ILE A 37 -35.74 14.27 -0.28
CA ILE A 37 -34.59 14.64 -1.11
C ILE A 37 -34.41 13.65 -2.24
N SER A 38 -34.45 12.34 -1.96
CA SER A 38 -34.33 11.27 -2.97
C SER A 38 -35.48 11.33 -3.98
N PHE A 39 -36.70 11.63 -3.53
CA PHE A 39 -37.87 11.74 -4.40
C PHE A 39 -37.87 13.00 -5.28
N ILE A 40 -37.38 14.12 -4.76
CA ILE A 40 -37.19 15.37 -5.52
C ILE A 40 -36.13 15.18 -6.61
N LEU A 41 -35.00 14.57 -6.27
CA LEU A 41 -33.92 14.25 -7.23
C LEU A 41 -34.41 13.29 -8.32
N TYR A 42 -35.27 12.31 -7.98
CA TYR A 42 -35.94 11.43 -8.94
C TYR A 42 -36.84 12.17 -9.93
N LEU A 43 -37.65 13.11 -9.44
CA LEU A 43 -38.61 13.88 -10.27
C LEU A 43 -37.92 14.83 -11.25
N TYR A 44 -36.76 15.37 -10.92
CA TYR A 44 -35.99 16.30 -11.77
C TYR A 44 -35.06 15.63 -12.77
N GLY A 45 -35.06 14.29 -12.85
CA GLY A 45 -34.17 13.55 -13.76
C GLY A 45 -32.69 13.69 -13.39
N LEU A 46 -32.41 14.14 -12.17
CA LEU A 46 -31.05 14.23 -11.59
C LEU A 46 -30.62 12.87 -10.96
N LYS A 47 -31.19 11.76 -11.44
CA LYS A 47 -30.73 10.43 -11.11
C LYS A 47 -29.47 10.10 -11.90
N GLU A 48 -28.37 10.62 -11.46
CA GLU A 48 -27.14 9.85 -11.35
C GLU A 48 -27.10 9.37 -9.90
N ASP A 49 -26.98 8.09 -9.69
CA ASP A 49 -27.19 7.35 -8.44
C ASP A 49 -26.47 8.01 -7.25
N LEU A 50 -27.17 8.79 -6.44
CA LEU A 50 -26.71 9.19 -5.11
C LEU A 50 -27.09 8.09 -4.09
N PHE A 51 -26.53 6.92 -4.21
CA PHE A 51 -26.32 6.07 -3.04
C PHE A 51 -25.10 6.65 -2.32
N MET A 52 -25.35 7.61 -1.42
CA MET A 52 -24.28 8.06 -0.53
C MET A 52 -23.86 6.87 0.34
N VAL A 53 -22.58 6.52 0.29
CA VAL A 53 -22.01 5.50 1.18
C VAL A 53 -22.12 5.96 2.63
N THR A 54 -22.43 5.02 3.53
CA THR A 54 -22.50 5.29 4.97
C THR A 54 -21.21 4.88 5.65
N TRP A 55 -20.76 5.68 6.61
CA TRP A 55 -19.55 5.43 7.36
C TRP A 55 -19.88 5.10 8.83
N ASN A 56 -20.02 3.82 9.13
CA ASN A 56 -20.38 3.31 10.44
C ASN A 56 -19.14 2.70 11.12
N ASN A 57 -19.10 2.76 12.45
CA ASN A 57 -18.10 2.04 13.23
C ASN A 57 -18.36 0.53 13.15
N LEU A 58 -17.29 -0.27 13.13
CA LEU A 58 -17.35 -1.73 12.98
C LEU A 58 -18.26 -2.39 14.02
N ASP A 59 -18.23 -1.94 15.27
CA ASP A 59 -18.98 -2.50 16.39
C ASP A 59 -20.49 -2.22 16.33
N THR A 60 -20.92 -1.34 15.43
CA THR A 60 -22.35 -1.04 15.20
C THR A 60 -22.99 -1.95 14.15
N LEU A 61 -22.21 -2.76 13.42
CA LEU A 61 -22.69 -3.58 12.32
C LEU A 61 -23.28 -4.92 12.82
N THR A 62 -24.41 -5.30 12.24
CA THR A 62 -25.08 -6.56 12.56
C THR A 62 -24.26 -7.77 12.11
N SER A 63 -23.66 -7.71 10.93
CA SER A 63 -22.77 -8.74 10.40
C SER A 63 -21.54 -8.95 11.28
N TYR A 64 -20.96 -7.88 11.83
CA TYR A 64 -19.85 -8.01 12.77
C TYR A 64 -20.27 -8.71 14.08
N ALA A 65 -21.48 -8.45 14.58
CA ALA A 65 -21.99 -9.17 15.74
C ALA A 65 -22.11 -10.68 15.46
N LYS A 66 -22.64 -11.08 14.28
CA LYS A 66 -22.67 -12.48 13.84
C LYS A 66 -21.26 -13.07 13.71
N LEU A 67 -20.32 -12.31 13.15
CA LEU A 67 -18.95 -12.77 12.96
C LEU A 67 -18.25 -13.07 14.30
N LYS A 68 -18.55 -12.33 15.37
CA LYS A 68 -18.04 -12.61 16.73
C LYS A 68 -18.52 -13.95 17.28
N ASP A 69 -19.74 -14.39 16.91
CA ASP A 69 -20.29 -15.68 17.33
C ASP A 69 -19.58 -16.86 16.64
N LEU A 70 -18.85 -16.60 15.55
CA LEU A 70 -18.02 -17.58 14.82
C LEU A 70 -16.54 -17.59 15.30
N LYS A 71 -16.22 -16.99 16.45
CA LYS A 71 -14.90 -17.11 17.03
C LYS A 71 -14.53 -18.57 17.24
N ASP A 72 -13.32 -18.97 16.85
CA ASP A 72 -12.81 -20.35 16.95
C ASP A 72 -13.68 -21.40 16.27
N HIS A 73 -14.55 -21.00 15.32
CA HIS A 73 -15.46 -21.89 14.59
C HIS A 73 -14.70 -22.95 13.77
N VAL A 74 -13.56 -22.58 13.18
CA VAL A 74 -12.75 -23.46 12.33
C VAL A 74 -11.49 -23.93 13.07
N ASP A 75 -11.38 -25.24 13.29
CA ASP A 75 -10.12 -25.89 13.69
C ASP A 75 -9.25 -26.11 12.43
N ILE A 76 -8.22 -25.28 12.26
CA ILE A 76 -7.30 -25.39 11.11
C ILE A 76 -6.58 -26.75 11.09
N LYS A 77 -6.24 -27.29 12.25
CA LYS A 77 -5.52 -28.57 12.36
C LYS A 77 -6.38 -29.70 11.76
N GLU A 78 -7.65 -29.75 12.09
CA GLU A 78 -8.60 -30.70 11.51
C GLU A 78 -8.83 -30.40 10.03
N ALA A 79 -9.09 -29.15 9.68
CA ALA A 79 -9.42 -28.70 8.33
C ALA A 79 -8.29 -28.97 7.31
N MET A 80 -7.02 -28.91 7.74
CA MET A 80 -5.85 -29.09 6.86
C MET A 80 -5.27 -30.51 6.91
N THR A 81 -5.90 -31.46 7.62
CA THR A 81 -5.41 -32.83 7.74
C THR A 81 -6.03 -33.74 6.66
N GLY A 82 -5.20 -34.63 6.06
CA GLY A 82 -5.62 -35.68 5.15
C GLY A 82 -6.25 -35.17 3.84
N GLU A 83 -7.28 -35.88 3.35
CA GLU A 83 -7.97 -35.56 2.09
C GLU A 83 -8.72 -34.22 2.15
N ASN A 84 -9.22 -33.84 3.32
CA ASN A 84 -9.88 -32.56 3.52
C ASN A 84 -8.94 -31.39 3.24
N GLY A 85 -7.69 -31.47 3.72
CA GLY A 85 -6.69 -30.44 3.46
C GLY A 85 -6.36 -30.30 1.97
N ALA A 86 -6.23 -31.40 1.24
CA ALA A 86 -5.98 -31.38 -0.20
C ALA A 86 -7.14 -30.73 -0.98
N LYS A 87 -8.40 -31.09 -0.63
CA LYS A 87 -9.59 -30.47 -1.23
C LYS A 87 -9.64 -28.97 -0.94
N ARG A 88 -9.38 -28.60 0.32
CA ARG A 88 -9.39 -27.23 0.78
C ARG A 88 -8.35 -26.36 0.05
N VAL A 89 -7.13 -26.88 -0.16
CA VAL A 89 -6.09 -26.16 -0.94
C VAL A 89 -6.54 -25.88 -2.38
N ALA A 90 -7.33 -26.78 -2.99
CA ALA A 90 -7.86 -26.59 -4.33
C ALA A 90 -9.02 -25.58 -4.39
N GLU A 91 -9.87 -25.53 -3.36
CA GLU A 91 -11.12 -24.76 -3.35
C GLU A 91 -10.94 -23.34 -2.77
N TYR A 92 -10.08 -23.17 -1.73
CA TYR A 92 -9.90 -21.89 -1.04
C TYR A 92 -8.76 -21.09 -1.68
N SER A 93 -8.99 -20.69 -2.93
CA SER A 93 -8.05 -19.90 -3.73
C SER A 93 -8.82 -18.89 -4.59
N ALA A 94 -8.37 -17.64 -4.57
CA ALA A 94 -8.89 -16.56 -5.41
C ALA A 94 -7.85 -16.16 -6.47
N PRO A 95 -8.22 -16.06 -7.76
CA PRO A 95 -7.30 -15.58 -8.79
C PRO A 95 -7.00 -14.09 -8.58
N MET A 96 -5.73 -13.74 -8.75
CA MET A 96 -5.22 -12.38 -8.80
C MET A 96 -4.78 -12.02 -10.21
N ALA A 97 -4.51 -10.76 -10.48
CA ALA A 97 -3.97 -10.33 -11.75
C ALA A 97 -2.54 -10.83 -11.97
N SER A 98 -2.06 -10.71 -13.21
CA SER A 98 -0.68 -11.03 -13.62
C SER A 98 -0.22 -12.46 -13.30
N GLY A 99 -1.16 -13.42 -13.28
CA GLY A 99 -0.87 -14.84 -13.02
C GLY A 99 -0.58 -15.17 -11.56
N LEU A 100 -0.88 -14.27 -10.63
CA LEU A 100 -0.87 -14.55 -9.21
C LEU A 100 -2.16 -15.24 -8.75
N SER A 101 -2.12 -15.89 -7.60
CA SER A 101 -3.30 -16.37 -6.91
C SER A 101 -3.12 -16.26 -5.39
N PHE A 102 -4.19 -15.91 -4.70
CA PHE A 102 -4.27 -15.84 -3.25
C PHE A 102 -4.91 -17.12 -2.72
N ASN A 103 -4.11 -18.01 -2.10
CA ASN A 103 -4.60 -19.22 -1.46
C ASN A 103 -4.71 -19.01 0.05
N TYR A 104 -5.90 -19.16 0.58
CA TYR A 104 -6.25 -18.95 1.98
C TYR A 104 -6.74 -20.23 2.68
N ALA A 105 -6.41 -21.39 2.12
CA ALA A 105 -6.84 -22.69 2.65
C ALA A 105 -6.44 -22.92 4.13
N ALA A 106 -5.30 -22.42 4.55
CA ALA A 106 -4.83 -22.54 5.92
C ALA A 106 -5.25 -21.36 6.84
N LYS A 107 -6.25 -20.56 6.44
CA LYS A 107 -6.91 -19.55 7.29
C LYS A 107 -8.09 -20.17 8.07
N GLN A 108 -8.46 -19.55 9.21
CA GLN A 108 -9.56 -19.99 10.08
C GLN A 108 -10.93 -19.62 9.52
N VAL A 109 -11.17 -19.91 8.25
CA VAL A 109 -12.43 -19.61 7.55
C VAL A 109 -12.98 -20.86 6.87
N ASP A 110 -14.29 -20.96 6.80
CA ASP A 110 -15.03 -21.89 5.98
C ASP A 110 -16.16 -21.16 5.26
N ASP A 111 -17.06 -21.87 4.61
CA ASP A 111 -18.14 -21.22 3.85
C ASP A 111 -19.08 -20.41 4.75
N GLU A 112 -19.33 -20.82 6.00
CA GLU A 112 -20.17 -20.08 6.95
C GLU A 112 -19.50 -18.75 7.36
N VAL A 113 -18.21 -18.79 7.68
CA VAL A 113 -17.44 -17.57 7.99
C VAL A 113 -17.37 -16.66 6.76
N LEU A 114 -17.14 -17.22 5.55
CA LEU A 114 -17.08 -16.46 4.31
C LEU A 114 -18.41 -15.78 3.97
N ASP A 115 -19.55 -16.47 4.20
CA ASP A 115 -20.87 -15.89 3.98
C ASP A 115 -21.11 -14.68 4.90
N VAL A 116 -20.71 -14.75 6.17
CA VAL A 116 -20.83 -13.61 7.11
C VAL A 116 -19.84 -12.49 6.75
N LEU A 117 -18.64 -12.81 6.25
CA LEU A 117 -17.69 -11.80 5.74
C LEU A 117 -18.24 -11.10 4.49
N ALA A 118 -18.97 -11.81 3.62
CA ALA A 118 -19.65 -11.19 2.48
C ALA A 118 -20.79 -10.27 2.95
N GLU A 119 -21.60 -10.71 3.93
CA GLU A 119 -22.61 -9.83 4.56
C GLU A 119 -21.96 -8.56 5.16
N LEU A 120 -20.78 -8.67 5.79
CA LEU A 120 -20.04 -7.52 6.33
C LEU A 120 -19.61 -6.56 5.21
N ALA A 121 -19.13 -7.09 4.10
CA ALA A 121 -18.72 -6.29 2.96
C ALA A 121 -19.88 -5.50 2.36
N ASP A 122 -21.04 -6.15 2.22
CA ASP A 122 -22.26 -5.54 1.68
C ASP A 122 -22.86 -4.53 2.66
N GLU A 123 -23.04 -4.89 3.95
CA GLU A 123 -23.58 -3.99 4.99
C GLU A 123 -22.73 -2.73 5.12
N HIS A 124 -21.41 -2.87 4.99
CA HIS A 124 -20.46 -1.76 5.09
C HIS A 124 -20.20 -1.05 3.75
N GLN A 125 -20.81 -1.50 2.65
CA GLN A 125 -20.70 -0.89 1.31
C GLN A 125 -19.22 -0.74 0.86
N LEU A 126 -18.37 -1.76 1.08
CA LEU A 126 -16.92 -1.62 0.94
C LEU A 126 -16.48 -1.31 -0.50
N VAL A 127 -17.07 -1.99 -1.48
CA VAL A 127 -16.76 -1.76 -2.90
C VAL A 127 -17.29 -0.39 -3.35
N ASP A 128 -18.47 0.01 -2.88
CA ASP A 128 -19.04 1.32 -3.21
C ASP A 128 -18.15 2.46 -2.63
N LYS A 129 -17.54 2.27 -1.44
CA LYS A 129 -16.54 3.19 -0.87
C LYS A 129 -15.25 3.25 -1.69
N PHE A 130 -14.83 2.12 -2.24
CA PHE A 130 -13.69 2.10 -3.16
C PHE A 130 -14.00 2.88 -4.44
N GLU A 131 -15.20 2.72 -5.01
CA GLU A 131 -15.65 3.49 -6.16
C GLU A 131 -15.72 4.99 -5.87
N GLU A 132 -16.20 5.39 -4.69
CA GLU A 132 -16.19 6.78 -4.24
C GLU A 132 -14.76 7.35 -4.19
N LEU A 133 -13.80 6.61 -3.61
CA LEU A 133 -12.38 6.99 -3.60
C LEU A 133 -11.87 7.16 -5.03
N TYR A 134 -12.14 6.18 -5.89
CA TYR A 134 -11.67 6.18 -7.27
C TYR A 134 -12.24 7.33 -8.10
N ASN A 135 -13.46 7.74 -7.80
CA ASN A 135 -14.17 8.84 -8.44
C ASN A 135 -13.83 10.21 -7.83
N GLY A 136 -12.92 10.29 -6.87
CA GLY A 136 -12.40 11.54 -6.32
C GLY A 136 -13.27 12.15 -5.22
N ALA A 137 -13.94 11.33 -4.42
CA ALA A 137 -14.55 11.80 -3.18
C ALA A 137 -13.47 12.21 -2.15
N ILE A 138 -13.86 13.06 -1.19
CA ILE A 138 -12.99 13.44 -0.07
C ILE A 138 -12.93 12.25 0.92
N ILE A 139 -11.93 11.40 0.77
CA ILE A 139 -11.73 10.24 1.63
C ILE A 139 -10.79 10.55 2.79
N ASN A 140 -9.76 11.37 2.59
CA ASN A 140 -8.90 11.86 3.68
C ASN A 140 -9.63 13.00 4.43
N THR A 141 -10.42 12.62 5.43
CA THR A 141 -11.24 13.57 6.20
C THR A 141 -10.42 14.47 7.12
N GLY A 142 -9.26 14.02 7.60
CA GLY A 142 -8.39 14.80 8.48
C GLY A 142 -7.77 16.01 7.76
N GLU A 143 -7.36 15.86 6.52
CA GLU A 143 -6.76 16.91 5.69
C GLU A 143 -7.74 17.51 4.67
N GLN A 144 -8.99 17.03 4.62
CA GLN A 144 -10.04 17.44 3.65
C GLN A 144 -9.54 17.28 2.21
N ARG A 145 -8.97 16.11 1.87
CA ARG A 145 -8.34 15.85 0.57
C ARG A 145 -8.91 14.63 -0.13
N LEU A 146 -8.81 14.66 -1.45
CA LEU A 146 -8.98 13.49 -2.31
C LEU A 146 -7.84 12.50 -2.07
N VAL A 147 -8.02 11.23 -2.49
CA VAL A 147 -7.00 10.18 -2.46
C VAL A 147 -6.93 9.58 -3.86
N LEU A 148 -5.88 9.91 -4.62
CA LEU A 148 -5.83 9.67 -6.06
C LEU A 148 -4.68 8.79 -6.54
N HIS A 149 -4.01 8.04 -5.66
CA HIS A 149 -2.89 7.18 -6.07
C HIS A 149 -3.30 6.14 -7.14
N HIS A 150 -4.55 5.67 -7.14
CA HIS A 150 -5.06 4.76 -8.17
C HIS A 150 -5.05 5.39 -9.57
N LEU A 151 -5.28 6.70 -9.69
CA LEU A 151 -5.25 7.39 -10.99
C LEU A 151 -3.85 7.47 -11.61
N ALA A 152 -2.79 7.31 -10.81
CA ALA A 152 -1.43 7.19 -11.34
C ALA A 152 -1.26 5.91 -12.19
N ARG A 153 -2.13 4.91 -12.03
CA ARG A 153 -2.12 3.64 -12.77
C ARG A 153 -2.98 3.71 -14.02
N ARG A 154 -4.30 3.82 -13.87
CA ARG A 154 -5.32 3.90 -14.96
C ARG A 154 -6.53 4.72 -14.48
N GLN A 155 -7.44 5.00 -15.40
CA GLN A 155 -8.73 5.61 -15.11
C GLN A 155 -9.82 4.51 -15.14
N LEU A 156 -10.25 4.01 -13.98
CA LEU A 156 -11.36 3.05 -13.89
C LEU A 156 -12.73 3.74 -13.79
N GLY A 157 -12.77 4.86 -13.08
CA GLY A 157 -14.00 5.62 -12.82
C GLY A 157 -14.16 6.85 -13.70
N LYS A 158 -14.87 7.84 -13.17
CA LYS A 158 -15.11 9.14 -13.82
C LYS A 158 -13.83 9.98 -13.84
N ASN A 159 -13.77 10.98 -14.72
CA ASN A 159 -12.70 11.98 -14.67
C ASN A 159 -12.74 12.77 -13.35
N VAL A 160 -11.59 12.90 -12.71
CA VAL A 160 -11.44 13.70 -11.48
C VAL A 160 -10.83 15.04 -11.87
N ILE A 161 -11.65 16.09 -11.84
CA ILE A 161 -11.26 17.45 -12.19
C ILE A 161 -11.06 18.28 -10.92
N VAL A 162 -9.87 18.81 -10.72
CA VAL A 162 -9.55 19.72 -9.61
C VAL A 162 -8.94 20.99 -10.20
N ASP A 163 -9.51 22.14 -9.85
CA ASP A 163 -9.10 23.46 -10.36
C ASP A 163 -8.99 23.52 -11.90
N GLY A 164 -9.91 22.82 -12.59
CA GLY A 164 -9.96 22.76 -14.05
C GLY A 164 -8.97 21.78 -14.70
N VAL A 165 -8.18 21.06 -13.91
CA VAL A 165 -7.19 20.07 -14.37
C VAL A 165 -7.73 18.66 -14.14
N ASN A 166 -7.77 17.83 -15.20
CA ASN A 166 -7.99 16.39 -15.05
C ASN A 166 -6.75 15.75 -14.41
N LYS A 167 -6.90 15.17 -13.24
CA LYS A 167 -5.78 14.63 -12.47
C LYS A 167 -5.12 13.41 -13.14
N ARG A 168 -5.88 12.60 -13.86
CA ARG A 168 -5.29 11.51 -14.65
C ARG A 168 -4.36 12.06 -15.72
N ASP A 169 -4.75 13.12 -16.45
CA ASP A 169 -3.90 13.70 -17.50
C ASP A 169 -2.62 14.29 -16.91
N PHE A 170 -2.70 14.92 -15.74
CA PHE A 170 -1.53 15.41 -14.99
C PHE A 170 -0.56 14.25 -14.67
N TYR A 171 -1.04 13.12 -14.14
CA TYR A 171 -0.17 11.98 -13.81
C TYR A 171 0.45 11.36 -15.07
N VAL A 172 -0.29 11.23 -16.15
CA VAL A 172 0.23 10.75 -17.45
C VAL A 172 1.30 11.67 -18.00
N GLU A 173 1.12 12.99 -17.89
CA GLU A 173 2.11 13.97 -18.31
C GLU A 173 3.40 13.84 -17.51
N GLN A 174 3.32 13.68 -16.19
CA GLN A 174 4.51 13.48 -15.36
C GLN A 174 5.21 12.15 -15.67
N GLN A 175 4.49 11.06 -15.91
CA GLN A 175 5.03 9.79 -16.35
C GLN A 175 5.78 9.94 -17.68
N LYS A 176 5.17 10.65 -18.65
CA LYS A 176 5.80 10.93 -19.93
C LYS A 176 7.08 11.77 -19.78
N LYS A 177 7.04 12.80 -18.94
CA LYS A 177 8.20 13.65 -18.65
C LYS A 177 9.37 12.86 -18.07
N ALA A 178 9.08 11.94 -17.12
CA ALA A 178 10.07 11.04 -16.55
C ALA A 178 10.63 10.07 -17.60
N ALA A 179 9.77 9.51 -18.44
CA ALA A 179 10.15 8.62 -19.53
C ALA A 179 11.04 9.33 -20.57
N ASP A 180 10.64 10.51 -21.03
CA ASP A 180 11.40 11.30 -22.00
C ASP A 180 12.79 11.68 -21.45
N PHE A 181 12.86 12.05 -20.16
CA PHE A 181 14.13 12.34 -19.49
C PHE A 181 15.02 11.10 -19.41
N ALA A 182 14.49 9.96 -18.93
CA ALA A 182 15.25 8.71 -18.84
C ALA A 182 15.77 8.25 -20.20
N ASN A 183 14.95 8.34 -21.26
CA ASN A 183 15.36 7.97 -22.61
C ASN A 183 16.52 8.85 -23.12
N LYS A 184 16.51 10.17 -22.84
CA LYS A 184 17.62 11.07 -23.20
C LYS A 184 18.91 10.75 -22.44
N VAL A 185 18.82 10.40 -21.16
CA VAL A 185 19.96 9.95 -20.35
C VAL A 185 20.52 8.65 -20.94
N HIS A 186 19.69 7.67 -21.22
CA HIS A 186 20.10 6.38 -21.80
C HIS A 186 20.69 6.51 -23.21
N ALA A 187 20.20 7.45 -24.01
CA ALA A 187 20.73 7.74 -25.35
C ALA A 187 22.06 8.54 -25.34
N GLY A 188 22.49 9.02 -24.15
CA GLY A 188 23.66 9.89 -24.04
C GLY A 188 23.44 11.32 -24.55
N GLU A 189 22.19 11.75 -24.68
CA GLU A 189 21.84 13.14 -25.00
C GLU A 189 21.99 14.06 -23.77
N ILE A 190 21.84 13.49 -22.58
CA ILE A 190 22.11 14.12 -21.29
C ILE A 190 23.32 13.41 -20.69
N THR A 191 24.42 14.14 -20.51
CA THR A 191 25.72 13.66 -20.04
C THR A 191 26.24 14.54 -18.89
N ASN A 192 27.29 14.07 -18.22
CA ASN A 192 28.03 14.89 -17.26
C ASN A 192 28.87 15.98 -17.98
N GLU A 193 29.60 16.81 -17.23
CA GLU A 193 30.40 17.91 -17.78
C GLU A 193 31.53 17.44 -18.69
N ALA A 194 31.99 16.21 -18.53
CA ALA A 194 33.02 15.59 -19.37
C ALA A 194 32.47 14.96 -20.66
N GLY A 195 31.14 14.99 -20.87
CA GLY A 195 30.48 14.34 -21.99
C GLY A 195 30.29 12.84 -21.82
N GLU A 196 30.41 12.31 -20.60
CA GLU A 196 30.25 10.89 -20.29
C GLU A 196 28.81 10.58 -19.86
N THR A 197 28.36 9.36 -20.14
CA THR A 197 27.04 8.87 -19.74
C THR A 197 26.98 8.60 -18.24
N PHE A 198 25.83 8.89 -17.64
CA PHE A 198 25.53 8.51 -16.27
C PHE A 198 25.33 6.99 -16.15
N THR A 199 25.82 6.41 -15.06
CA THR A 199 25.75 4.96 -14.77
C THR A 199 25.02 4.63 -13.49
N THR A 200 24.90 5.62 -12.60
CA THR A 200 24.29 5.47 -11.27
C THR A 200 23.22 6.53 -11.05
N VAL A 201 22.14 6.16 -10.42
CA VAL A 201 21.11 7.08 -9.93
C VAL A 201 20.92 6.87 -8.43
N VAL A 202 20.96 7.96 -7.65
CA VAL A 202 20.81 7.92 -6.19
C VAL A 202 19.54 8.66 -5.79
N GLN A 203 18.63 8.02 -5.11
CA GLN A 203 17.44 8.67 -4.55
C GLN A 203 17.70 9.12 -3.11
N ILE A 204 17.47 10.39 -2.83
CA ILE A 204 17.57 11.02 -1.52
C ILE A 204 16.15 11.28 -1.02
N GLY A 205 15.68 10.51 -0.05
CA GLY A 205 14.32 10.64 0.49
C GLY A 205 14.11 9.70 1.66
N ILE A 206 13.12 9.98 2.52
CA ILE A 206 12.82 9.20 3.73
C ILE A 206 11.35 8.76 3.74
N GLY A 207 11.03 7.67 4.45
CA GLY A 207 9.69 7.12 4.55
C GLY A 207 9.14 6.69 3.19
N GLY A 208 7.99 7.21 2.78
CA GLY A 208 7.38 6.90 1.47
C GLY A 208 8.22 7.33 0.27
N SER A 209 9.13 8.28 0.45
CA SER A 209 10.08 8.69 -0.59
C SER A 209 11.30 7.76 -0.72
N ASP A 210 11.36 6.68 0.05
CA ASP A 210 12.42 5.66 0.04
C ASP A 210 11.85 4.24 -0.03
N LEU A 211 11.02 3.86 0.95
CA LEU A 211 10.67 2.45 1.20
C LEU A 211 10.04 1.75 -0.01
N GLY A 212 9.06 2.36 -0.65
CA GLY A 212 8.41 1.80 -1.82
C GLY A 212 9.33 1.74 -3.05
N PRO A 213 9.90 2.84 -3.52
CA PRO A 213 10.83 2.84 -4.64
C PRO A 213 12.01 1.89 -4.47
N ARG A 214 12.62 1.84 -3.27
CA ARG A 214 13.70 0.91 -2.94
C ARG A 214 13.24 -0.54 -3.00
N ALA A 215 12.06 -0.85 -2.44
CA ALA A 215 11.51 -2.20 -2.47
C ALA A 215 11.26 -2.66 -3.92
N LEU A 216 10.69 -1.80 -4.78
CA LEU A 216 10.45 -2.10 -6.19
C LEU A 216 11.74 -2.25 -6.99
N TYR A 217 12.75 -1.41 -6.74
CA TYR A 217 14.05 -1.55 -7.39
C TYR A 217 14.71 -2.89 -7.05
N ILE A 218 14.84 -3.22 -5.76
CA ILE A 218 15.44 -4.48 -5.30
C ILE A 218 14.65 -5.68 -5.85
N ALA A 219 13.32 -5.59 -5.90
CA ALA A 219 12.47 -6.65 -6.41
C ALA A 219 12.72 -6.97 -7.89
N LEU A 220 13.13 -6.00 -8.70
CA LEU A 220 13.30 -6.18 -10.14
C LEU A 220 14.76 -6.14 -10.63
N GLU A 221 15.73 -5.85 -9.78
CA GLU A 221 17.12 -5.70 -10.21
C GLU A 221 17.65 -6.95 -10.93
N ASN A 222 17.40 -8.14 -10.39
CA ASN A 222 17.83 -9.38 -11.00
C ASN A 222 17.05 -9.70 -12.28
N TRP A 223 15.72 -9.47 -12.25
CA TRP A 223 14.88 -9.65 -13.43
C TRP A 223 15.33 -8.74 -14.57
N ALA A 224 15.63 -7.47 -14.28
CA ALA A 224 16.10 -6.50 -15.27
C ALA A 224 17.45 -6.90 -15.88
N LYS A 225 18.39 -7.41 -15.08
CA LYS A 225 19.68 -7.93 -15.56
C LYS A 225 19.49 -9.10 -16.53
N THR A 226 18.61 -10.05 -16.18
CA THR A 226 18.34 -11.24 -17.00
C THR A 226 17.68 -10.87 -18.34
N ASN A 227 16.79 -9.87 -18.31
CA ASN A 227 16.01 -9.46 -19.49
C ASN A 227 16.66 -8.31 -20.28
N GLY A 228 17.90 -7.90 -19.95
CA GLY A 228 18.61 -6.83 -20.66
C GLY A 228 18.01 -5.43 -20.49
N CYS A 229 17.22 -5.25 -19.43
CA CYS A 229 16.54 -3.99 -19.12
C CYS A 229 17.29 -3.14 -18.09
N ALA A 230 18.31 -3.67 -17.42
CA ALA A 230 19.14 -2.90 -16.49
C ALA A 230 19.89 -1.79 -17.24
N LYS A 231 19.65 -0.52 -16.88
CA LYS A 231 20.23 0.67 -17.52
C LYS A 231 21.21 1.39 -16.61
N MET A 232 20.80 1.70 -15.38
CA MET A 232 21.62 2.37 -14.37
C MET A 232 21.50 1.62 -13.03
N GLU A 233 22.57 1.64 -12.25
CA GLU A 233 22.51 1.16 -10.86
C GLU A 233 21.77 2.18 -9.99
N ALA A 234 20.78 1.74 -9.20
CA ALA A 234 20.14 2.63 -8.25
C ALA A 234 20.66 2.44 -6.82
N LYS A 235 20.86 3.54 -6.11
CA LYS A 235 21.23 3.62 -4.70
C LYS A 235 20.24 4.53 -3.97
N PHE A 236 20.25 4.44 -2.63
CA PHE A 236 19.29 5.17 -1.81
C PHE A 236 19.97 5.73 -0.57
N ILE A 237 19.77 7.01 -0.30
CA ILE A 237 20.16 7.71 0.91
C ILE A 237 18.88 8.13 1.63
N SER A 238 18.60 7.57 2.79
CA SER A 238 17.32 7.78 3.47
C SER A 238 17.44 8.24 4.91
N ASN A 239 18.48 7.82 5.61
CA ASN A 239 18.68 8.19 7.00
C ASN A 239 19.49 9.51 7.08
N VAL A 240 19.20 10.32 8.10
CA VAL A 240 20.00 11.51 8.44
C VAL A 240 21.34 11.14 9.11
N ASP A 241 21.54 9.85 9.40
CA ASP A 241 22.83 9.32 9.85
C ASP A 241 23.90 9.60 8.77
N PRO A 242 24.98 10.34 9.08
CA PRO A 242 26.01 10.67 8.10
C PRO A 242 26.69 9.44 7.49
N ASP A 243 26.71 8.32 8.19
CA ASP A 243 27.29 7.07 7.67
C ASP A 243 26.48 6.50 6.51
N ASP A 244 25.14 6.70 6.45
CA ASP A 244 24.31 6.28 5.31
C ASP A 244 24.71 7.00 4.03
N ALA A 245 24.77 8.33 4.05
CA ALA A 245 25.17 9.13 2.90
C ALA A 245 26.63 8.85 2.51
N ALA A 246 27.56 8.81 3.49
CA ALA A 246 28.97 8.56 3.25
C ALA A 246 29.23 7.19 2.64
N ALA A 247 28.55 6.13 3.11
CA ALA A 247 28.69 4.77 2.57
C ALA A 247 28.26 4.70 1.10
N VAL A 248 27.12 5.34 0.74
CA VAL A 248 26.67 5.39 -0.64
C VAL A 248 27.66 6.16 -1.51
N LEU A 249 28.05 7.38 -1.13
CA LEU A 249 28.96 8.21 -1.92
C LEU A 249 30.33 7.56 -2.13
N ASN A 250 30.85 6.84 -1.13
CA ASN A 250 32.11 6.10 -1.24
C ASN A 250 32.02 4.85 -2.14
N SER A 251 30.80 4.37 -2.44
CA SER A 251 30.57 3.17 -3.25
C SER A 251 30.34 3.45 -4.74
N ILE A 252 30.25 4.71 -5.16
CA ILE A 252 29.88 5.13 -6.51
C ILE A 252 30.90 6.08 -7.12
N ASP A 253 30.86 6.22 -8.44
CA ASP A 253 31.50 7.33 -9.14
C ASP A 253 30.55 8.54 -9.17
N VAL A 254 30.79 9.53 -8.30
CA VAL A 254 29.93 10.72 -8.18
C VAL A 254 29.88 11.52 -9.49
N SER A 255 30.93 11.48 -10.31
CA SER A 255 31.00 12.18 -11.59
C SER A 255 30.06 11.60 -12.63
N ARG A 256 29.70 10.32 -12.50
CA ARG A 256 28.78 9.60 -13.39
C ARG A 256 27.47 9.23 -12.71
N SER A 257 27.09 10.00 -11.67
CA SER A 257 25.88 9.77 -10.88
C SER A 257 24.89 10.92 -11.01
N LEU A 258 23.59 10.57 -11.08
CA LEU A 258 22.46 11.48 -10.92
C LEU A 258 21.88 11.32 -9.51
N PHE A 259 21.45 12.41 -8.90
CA PHE A 259 20.86 12.42 -7.55
C PHE A 259 19.46 13.00 -7.58
N ILE A 260 18.46 12.25 -7.10
CA ILE A 260 17.05 12.67 -7.06
C ILE A 260 16.69 13.07 -5.64
N VAL A 261 16.44 14.34 -5.39
CA VAL A 261 15.91 14.84 -4.11
C VAL A 261 14.41 14.68 -4.11
N VAL A 262 13.89 13.82 -3.23
CA VAL A 262 12.47 13.49 -3.15
C VAL A 262 11.86 14.00 -1.86
N SER A 263 11.08 15.07 -1.96
CA SER A 263 10.33 15.62 -0.84
C SER A 263 9.08 16.35 -1.33
N LYS A 264 7.89 15.85 -0.99
CA LYS A 264 6.62 16.49 -1.41
C LYS A 264 6.54 17.94 -0.94
N SER A 265 6.81 18.22 0.32
CA SER A 265 6.79 19.59 0.89
C SER A 265 8.04 20.43 0.53
N GLY A 266 9.15 19.80 0.17
CA GLY A 266 10.44 20.46 0.00
C GLY A 266 11.05 21.01 1.30
N THR A 267 10.57 20.55 2.47
CA THR A 267 10.99 21.05 3.79
C THR A 267 11.37 19.95 4.78
N THR A 268 11.45 18.69 4.31
CA THR A 268 11.81 17.56 5.16
C THR A 268 13.27 17.67 5.59
N LEU A 269 13.51 17.82 6.89
CA LEU A 269 14.83 18.11 7.45
C LEU A 269 15.88 17.08 7.01
N GLU A 270 15.58 15.80 7.15
CA GLU A 270 16.46 14.69 6.81
C GLU A 270 16.85 14.72 5.32
N THR A 271 15.87 14.94 4.45
CA THR A 271 16.11 15.01 3.00
C THR A 271 16.99 16.20 2.63
N LEU A 272 16.72 17.39 3.19
CA LEU A 272 17.54 18.58 2.92
C LEU A 272 18.95 18.47 3.49
N THR A 273 19.12 17.81 4.64
CA THR A 273 20.46 17.53 5.21
C THR A 273 21.26 16.62 4.29
N ASN A 274 20.65 15.53 3.80
CA ASN A 274 21.29 14.59 2.88
C ASN A 274 21.56 15.23 1.50
N GLU A 275 20.67 16.10 1.02
CA GLU A 275 20.91 16.91 -0.18
C GLU A 275 22.15 17.79 -0.02
N ALA A 276 22.27 18.50 1.11
CA ALA A 276 23.44 19.34 1.39
C ALA A 276 24.73 18.50 1.46
N PHE A 277 24.66 17.30 2.05
CA PHE A 277 25.78 16.36 2.11
C PHE A 277 26.26 15.94 0.70
N VAL A 278 25.32 15.62 -0.19
CA VAL A 278 25.62 15.27 -1.59
C VAL A 278 26.13 16.45 -2.38
N LYS A 279 25.56 17.66 -2.22
CA LYS A 279 26.05 18.89 -2.87
C LYS A 279 27.49 19.18 -2.48
N ASP A 280 27.85 19.05 -1.20
CA ASP A 280 29.21 19.22 -0.71
C ASP A 280 30.20 18.21 -1.35
N ALA A 281 29.79 16.94 -1.46
CA ALA A 281 30.58 15.90 -2.11
C ALA A 281 30.84 16.21 -3.60
N LEU A 282 29.80 16.64 -4.34
CA LEU A 282 29.92 17.05 -5.74
C LEU A 282 30.90 18.25 -5.89
N VAL A 283 30.74 19.28 -5.07
CA VAL A 283 31.62 20.46 -5.08
C VAL A 283 33.07 20.06 -4.77
N LYS A 284 33.31 19.20 -3.78
CA LYS A 284 34.66 18.69 -3.45
C LYS A 284 35.27 17.87 -4.60
N ALA A 285 34.44 17.21 -5.41
CA ALA A 285 34.88 16.53 -6.63
C ALA A 285 35.10 17.47 -7.82
N GLY A 286 34.89 18.80 -7.67
CA GLY A 286 34.99 19.78 -8.74
C GLY A 286 33.84 19.82 -9.73
N LEU A 287 32.69 19.25 -9.35
CA LEU A 287 31.48 19.12 -10.18
C LEU A 287 30.46 20.22 -9.85
N ASN A 288 29.63 20.56 -10.81
CA ASN A 288 28.50 21.47 -10.61
C ASN A 288 27.25 20.70 -10.17
N PRO A 289 26.75 20.85 -8.92
CA PRO A 289 25.56 20.14 -8.45
C PRO A 289 24.35 20.25 -9.37
N SER A 290 24.09 21.42 -9.99
CA SER A 290 22.94 21.62 -10.88
C SER A 290 22.96 20.76 -12.17
N LYS A 291 24.08 20.11 -12.48
CA LYS A 291 24.23 19.17 -13.60
C LYS A 291 23.96 17.72 -13.20
N HIS A 292 23.92 17.44 -11.90
CA HIS A 292 23.78 16.11 -11.33
C HIS A 292 22.49 15.92 -10.53
N MET A 293 21.86 17.02 -10.08
CA MET A 293 20.72 16.99 -9.17
C MET A 293 19.39 17.05 -9.94
N LEU A 294 18.45 16.22 -9.52
CA LEU A 294 17.06 16.19 -9.96
C LEU A 294 16.15 16.37 -8.74
N THR A 295 14.91 16.76 -8.93
CA THR A 295 13.93 16.76 -7.83
C THR A 295 12.60 16.12 -8.24
N ALA A 296 11.99 15.36 -7.30
CA ALA A 296 10.60 14.93 -7.36
C ALA A 296 9.86 15.56 -6.16
N THR A 297 8.96 16.50 -6.42
CA THR A 297 8.38 17.37 -5.41
C THR A 297 6.97 17.87 -5.80
N SER A 298 6.27 18.61 -4.92
CA SER A 298 5.05 19.34 -5.30
C SER A 298 5.38 20.58 -6.14
N GLU A 299 4.51 20.96 -7.09
CA GLU A 299 4.68 22.20 -7.88
C GLU A 299 4.73 23.46 -7.01
N THR A 300 4.15 23.41 -5.82
CA THR A 300 4.14 24.52 -4.84
C THR A 300 5.35 24.53 -3.93
N SER A 301 6.17 23.47 -3.95
CA SER A 301 7.35 23.31 -3.11
C SER A 301 8.44 24.34 -3.46
N PRO A 302 9.26 24.75 -2.46
CA PRO A 302 10.46 25.55 -2.72
C PRO A 302 11.43 24.88 -3.72
N LEU A 303 11.54 23.55 -3.71
CA LEU A 303 12.42 22.80 -4.62
C LEU A 303 11.99 22.93 -6.10
N ALA A 304 10.68 23.05 -6.36
CA ALA A 304 10.14 23.21 -7.71
C ALA A 304 10.57 24.52 -8.40
N LYS A 305 10.95 25.51 -7.62
CA LYS A 305 11.30 26.86 -8.08
C LYS A 305 12.81 27.15 -8.05
N SER A 306 13.62 26.16 -7.67
CA SER A 306 15.06 26.31 -7.58
C SER A 306 15.73 25.99 -8.92
N ASP A 307 16.70 26.80 -9.32
CA ASP A 307 17.58 26.56 -10.48
C ASP A 307 18.70 25.55 -10.17
N ASP A 308 18.70 24.97 -8.97
CA ASP A 308 19.72 24.00 -8.52
C ASP A 308 19.54 22.61 -9.14
N TYR A 309 18.48 22.37 -9.90
CA TYR A 309 18.14 21.06 -10.44
C TYR A 309 18.15 21.04 -11.97
N LEU A 310 18.76 19.99 -12.51
CA LEU A 310 18.78 19.70 -13.95
C LEU A 310 17.34 19.44 -14.49
N ALA A 311 16.49 18.79 -13.70
CA ALA A 311 15.10 18.58 -14.01
C ALA A 311 14.26 18.44 -12.71
N ALA A 312 12.98 18.84 -12.80
CA ALA A 312 11.99 18.67 -11.75
C ALA A 312 10.81 17.84 -12.24
N PHE A 313 10.31 16.93 -11.42
CA PHE A 313 9.14 16.07 -11.67
C PHE A 313 8.12 16.30 -10.56
N PHE A 314 6.85 16.33 -10.91
CA PHE A 314 5.84 16.78 -9.96
C PHE A 314 4.92 15.66 -9.48
N MET A 315 4.55 15.75 -8.22
CA MET A 315 3.47 15.02 -7.58
C MET A 315 2.52 16.04 -6.94
N ASP A 316 1.28 15.64 -6.70
CA ASP A 316 0.34 16.49 -5.99
C ASP A 316 0.04 16.01 -4.56
N ASP A 317 -0.78 16.78 -3.84
CA ASP A 317 -1.14 16.50 -2.45
C ASP A 317 -2.13 15.34 -2.27
N PHE A 318 -2.74 14.87 -3.37
CA PHE A 318 -3.73 13.80 -3.36
C PHE A 318 -3.12 12.39 -3.36
N ILE A 319 -1.79 12.29 -3.43
CA ILE A 319 -1.06 11.04 -3.27
C ILE A 319 -0.30 11.07 -1.94
N GLY A 320 -0.69 10.22 -0.99
CA GLY A 320 0.00 10.04 0.28
C GLY A 320 1.39 9.43 0.09
N GLY A 321 2.35 9.75 0.98
CA GLY A 321 3.75 9.31 0.87
C GLY A 321 3.89 7.79 0.74
N ARG A 322 3.24 7.01 1.58
CA ARG A 322 3.30 5.53 1.58
C ARG A 322 2.62 4.87 0.37
N TYR A 323 1.77 5.61 -0.36
CA TYR A 323 1.13 5.20 -1.61
C TYR A 323 1.78 5.83 -2.86
N SER A 324 2.94 6.48 -2.71
CA SER A 324 3.55 7.27 -3.80
C SER A 324 4.55 6.50 -4.66
N SER A 325 4.77 5.22 -4.41
CA SER A 325 5.77 4.39 -5.09
C SER A 325 5.65 4.42 -6.62
N VAL A 326 4.45 4.61 -7.15
CA VAL A 326 4.14 4.63 -8.59
C VAL A 326 3.79 6.03 -9.13
N SER A 327 3.98 7.07 -8.33
CA SER A 327 4.00 8.47 -8.79
C SER A 327 5.39 8.85 -9.34
N SER A 328 5.65 10.13 -9.54
CA SER A 328 6.99 10.64 -9.88
C SER A 328 8.06 10.23 -8.86
N VAL A 329 7.68 9.89 -7.61
CA VAL A 329 8.60 9.45 -6.54
C VAL A 329 9.38 8.20 -6.94
N GLY A 330 8.69 7.14 -7.37
CA GLY A 330 9.36 5.93 -7.86
C GLY A 330 9.50 5.91 -9.37
N GLY A 331 8.62 6.59 -10.12
CA GLY A 331 8.63 6.59 -11.58
C GLY A 331 9.92 7.12 -12.20
N VAL A 332 10.53 8.15 -11.60
CA VAL A 332 11.78 8.72 -12.11
C VAL A 332 12.95 7.74 -11.91
N ILE A 333 13.16 7.23 -10.69
CA ILE A 333 14.27 6.33 -10.41
C ILE A 333 14.13 4.99 -11.13
N LEU A 334 12.92 4.41 -11.17
CA LEU A 334 12.69 3.13 -11.84
C LEU A 334 12.82 3.25 -13.37
N SER A 335 12.40 4.38 -13.97
CA SER A 335 12.62 4.64 -15.40
C SER A 335 14.09 4.82 -15.74
N LEU A 336 14.87 5.50 -14.87
CA LEU A 336 16.32 5.62 -15.05
C LEU A 336 17.04 4.28 -14.87
N ALA A 337 16.64 3.50 -13.86
CA ALA A 337 17.29 2.22 -13.55
C ALA A 337 16.98 1.12 -14.57
N PHE A 338 15.74 1.01 -15.05
CA PHE A 338 15.26 -0.13 -15.84
C PHE A 338 14.71 0.24 -17.23
N GLY A 339 14.48 1.52 -17.49
CA GLY A 339 13.75 2.02 -18.63
C GLY A 339 12.26 2.24 -18.36
N PRO A 340 11.62 3.21 -19.04
CA PRO A 340 10.22 3.58 -18.81
C PRO A 340 9.23 2.46 -19.12
N ASP A 341 9.55 1.54 -20.04
CA ASP A 341 8.68 0.41 -20.38
C ASP A 341 8.52 -0.56 -19.20
N VAL A 342 9.58 -0.79 -18.42
CA VAL A 342 9.51 -1.64 -17.22
C VAL A 342 8.62 -0.99 -16.17
N PHE A 343 8.74 0.31 -15.96
CA PHE A 343 7.88 1.04 -15.04
C PHE A 343 6.40 1.00 -15.51
N ALA A 344 6.14 1.17 -16.80
CA ALA A 344 4.78 1.06 -17.35
C ALA A 344 4.15 -0.31 -17.08
N ARG A 345 4.91 -1.40 -17.20
CA ARG A 345 4.46 -2.77 -16.91
C ARG A 345 4.10 -2.98 -15.42
N ILE A 346 4.80 -2.31 -14.49
CA ILE A 346 4.41 -2.30 -13.08
C ILE A 346 3.01 -1.66 -12.93
N LEU A 347 2.80 -0.49 -13.57
CA LEU A 347 1.50 0.19 -13.55
C LEU A 347 0.38 -0.65 -14.18
N ASP A 348 0.69 -1.42 -15.24
CA ASP A 348 -0.28 -2.31 -15.88
C ASP A 348 -0.72 -3.42 -14.92
N GLY A 349 0.22 -4.07 -14.22
CA GLY A 349 -0.10 -5.08 -13.21
C GLY A 349 -0.97 -4.54 -12.08
N MET A 350 -0.65 -3.33 -11.57
CA MET A 350 -1.45 -2.67 -10.55
C MET A 350 -2.87 -2.37 -11.04
N ALA A 351 -3.01 -1.86 -12.27
CA ALA A 351 -4.30 -1.52 -12.84
C ALA A 351 -5.20 -2.74 -13.06
N GLU A 352 -4.62 -3.88 -13.40
CA GLU A 352 -5.38 -5.13 -13.54
C GLU A 352 -5.87 -5.65 -12.16
N GLU A 353 -5.08 -5.51 -11.10
CA GLU A 353 -5.50 -5.84 -9.74
C GLU A 353 -6.59 -4.90 -9.24
N ASP A 354 -6.46 -3.58 -9.45
CA ASP A 354 -7.48 -2.61 -9.09
C ASP A 354 -8.86 -2.92 -9.70
N LYS A 355 -8.90 -3.54 -10.89
CA LYS A 355 -10.17 -4.00 -11.50
C LYS A 355 -10.83 -5.12 -10.70
N LEU A 356 -10.04 -6.02 -10.12
CA LEU A 356 -10.57 -7.07 -9.26
C LEU A 356 -11.16 -6.48 -7.98
N ALA A 357 -10.54 -5.43 -7.43
CA ALA A 357 -11.03 -4.72 -6.25
C ALA A 357 -12.42 -4.08 -6.43
N THR A 358 -12.90 -3.90 -7.66
CA THR A 358 -14.28 -3.42 -7.94
C THR A 358 -15.34 -4.53 -7.92
N ASN A 359 -14.96 -5.79 -7.73
CA ASN A 359 -15.91 -6.89 -7.70
C ASN A 359 -16.56 -7.03 -6.31
N LYS A 360 -17.89 -7.10 -6.26
CA LYS A 360 -18.65 -7.29 -5.01
C LYS A 360 -18.63 -8.73 -4.50
N ASP A 361 -18.39 -9.72 -5.36
CA ASP A 361 -18.17 -11.10 -4.93
C ASP A 361 -16.79 -11.23 -4.27
N ILE A 362 -16.77 -11.44 -2.96
CA ILE A 362 -15.51 -11.52 -2.19
C ILE A 362 -14.61 -12.67 -2.67
N LYS A 363 -15.16 -13.78 -3.18
CA LYS A 363 -14.38 -14.91 -3.72
C LYS A 363 -13.69 -14.58 -5.06
N ALA A 364 -14.15 -13.53 -5.74
CA ALA A 364 -13.57 -13.00 -6.98
C ALA A 364 -12.83 -11.65 -6.77
N ASN A 365 -12.71 -11.19 -5.52
CA ASN A 365 -12.01 -9.98 -5.12
C ASN A 365 -10.96 -10.33 -4.04
N PRO A 366 -9.76 -10.75 -4.44
CA PRO A 366 -8.73 -11.21 -3.51
C PRO A 366 -8.30 -10.14 -2.52
N ASP A 367 -8.34 -8.86 -2.90
CA ASP A 367 -7.95 -7.73 -2.07
C ASP A 367 -8.92 -7.53 -0.90
N LEU A 368 -10.22 -7.54 -1.22
CA LEU A 368 -11.29 -7.44 -0.25
C LEU A 368 -11.36 -8.68 0.64
N LEU A 369 -11.21 -9.87 0.06
CA LEU A 369 -11.21 -11.13 0.81
C LEU A 369 -10.08 -11.19 1.84
N ASP A 370 -8.86 -10.84 1.44
CA ASP A 370 -7.72 -10.80 2.37
C ASP A 370 -7.90 -9.72 3.46
N ALA A 371 -8.49 -8.58 3.11
CA ALA A 371 -8.84 -7.54 4.08
C ALA A 371 -9.85 -8.03 5.13
N LEU A 372 -10.92 -8.68 4.69
CA LEU A 372 -11.97 -9.24 5.55
C LEU A 372 -11.43 -10.33 6.48
N ILE A 373 -10.63 -11.26 5.94
CA ILE A 373 -9.96 -12.30 6.74
C ILE A 373 -9.04 -11.65 7.78
N GLY A 374 -8.26 -10.63 7.40
CA GLY A 374 -7.38 -9.91 8.34
C GLY A 374 -8.14 -9.20 9.45
N VAL A 375 -9.32 -8.63 9.18
CA VAL A 375 -10.19 -8.05 10.21
C VAL A 375 -10.78 -9.13 11.12
N TYR A 376 -11.19 -10.27 10.57
CA TYR A 376 -11.63 -11.42 11.37
C TYR A 376 -10.52 -11.91 12.31
N GLU A 377 -9.30 -12.09 11.81
CA GLU A 377 -8.14 -12.47 12.60
C GLU A 377 -7.82 -11.45 13.70
N ARG A 378 -7.88 -10.15 13.38
CA ARG A 378 -7.55 -9.06 14.31
C ARG A 378 -8.63 -8.84 15.37
N ASN A 379 -9.91 -8.76 14.97
CA ASN A 379 -11.00 -8.29 15.80
C ASN A 379 -11.81 -9.40 16.47
N VAL A 380 -11.84 -10.59 15.87
CA VAL A 380 -12.61 -11.73 16.38
C VAL A 380 -11.68 -12.76 17.00
N GLN A 381 -10.65 -13.20 16.30
CA GLN A 381 -9.67 -14.14 16.84
C GLN A 381 -8.74 -13.48 17.87
N GLY A 382 -8.49 -12.16 17.73
CA GLY A 382 -7.73 -11.38 18.69
C GLY A 382 -6.21 -11.41 18.44
N TYR A 383 -5.75 -11.68 17.21
CA TYR A 383 -4.33 -11.73 16.87
C TYR A 383 -3.78 -10.32 16.64
N PRO A 384 -2.78 -9.87 17.44
CA PRO A 384 -2.31 -8.49 17.37
C PRO A 384 -1.30 -8.22 16.25
N GLU A 385 -0.65 -9.24 15.73
CA GLU A 385 0.40 -9.16 14.71
C GLU A 385 0.01 -9.85 13.41
N THR A 386 0.75 -9.54 12.33
CA THR A 386 0.76 -10.31 11.08
C THR A 386 2.18 -10.35 10.54
N ALA A 387 2.68 -11.54 10.22
CA ALA A 387 3.99 -11.69 9.61
C ALA A 387 3.88 -11.86 8.09
N VAL A 388 4.57 -11.00 7.33
CA VAL A 388 4.69 -11.08 5.86
C VAL A 388 6.02 -11.73 5.50
N LEU A 389 5.97 -12.91 4.92
CA LEU A 389 7.09 -13.81 4.75
C LEU A 389 7.32 -14.17 3.26
N PRO A 390 7.99 -13.28 2.49
CA PRO A 390 8.28 -13.57 1.09
C PRO A 390 9.36 -14.65 0.95
N TYR A 391 9.04 -15.74 0.27
CA TYR A 391 10.02 -16.76 -0.15
C TYR A 391 10.67 -16.34 -1.47
N SER A 392 11.24 -15.16 -1.44
CA SER A 392 12.00 -14.53 -2.52
C SER A 392 12.93 -13.46 -1.94
N GLN A 393 14.24 -13.62 -2.15
CA GLN A 393 15.22 -12.62 -1.69
C GLN A 393 15.01 -11.26 -2.38
N ALA A 394 14.49 -11.25 -3.60
CA ALA A 394 14.13 -10.04 -4.33
C ALA A 394 13.10 -9.17 -3.57
N LEU A 395 12.24 -9.79 -2.76
CA LEU A 395 11.25 -9.09 -1.93
C LEU A 395 11.75 -8.74 -0.51
N SER A 396 13.07 -8.72 -0.26
CA SER A 396 13.64 -8.48 1.08
C SER A 396 13.22 -7.16 1.73
N ARG A 397 12.94 -6.12 0.96
CA ARG A 397 12.49 -4.82 1.48
C ARG A 397 10.97 -4.63 1.41
N PHE A 398 10.24 -5.60 0.84
CA PHE A 398 8.79 -5.52 0.71
C PHE A 398 8.06 -5.51 2.06
N PRO A 399 8.41 -6.37 3.05
CA PRO A 399 7.82 -6.28 4.39
C PRO A 399 8.01 -4.92 5.06
N ALA A 400 9.19 -4.30 4.93
CA ALA A 400 9.45 -2.97 5.49
C ALA A 400 8.61 -1.87 4.82
N HIS A 401 8.33 -1.98 3.52
CA HIS A 401 7.38 -1.09 2.84
C HIS A 401 5.96 -1.29 3.38
N LEU A 402 5.52 -2.54 3.56
CA LEU A 402 4.19 -2.85 4.10
C LEU A 402 4.03 -2.42 5.57
N GLN A 403 5.11 -2.41 6.37
CA GLN A 403 5.07 -1.81 7.71
C GLN A 403 4.58 -0.37 7.66
N GLN A 404 5.13 0.44 6.77
CA GLN A 404 4.65 1.82 6.61
C GLN A 404 3.24 1.85 6.02
N CYS A 405 2.97 1.08 4.96
CA CYS A 405 1.67 1.08 4.31
C CYS A 405 0.53 0.76 5.29
N ASP A 406 0.66 -0.27 6.13
CA ASP A 406 -0.39 -0.72 7.04
C ASP A 406 -0.39 0.05 8.35
N MET A 407 0.74 0.06 9.07
CA MET A 407 0.78 0.58 10.45
C MET A 407 0.57 2.10 10.49
N GLU A 408 1.05 2.85 9.50
CA GLU A 408 0.81 4.29 9.39
C GLU A 408 -0.62 4.59 8.92
N SER A 409 -1.22 3.72 8.08
CA SER A 409 -2.60 3.88 7.61
C SER A 409 -3.61 3.55 8.69
N ASN A 410 -3.49 2.37 9.31
CA ASN A 410 -4.53 1.75 10.12
C ASN A 410 -4.23 1.73 11.63
N GLY A 411 -3.01 2.12 12.04
CA GLY A 411 -2.65 2.26 13.45
C GLY A 411 -3.28 3.49 14.07
N LYS A 412 -4.60 3.52 14.18
CA LYS A 412 -5.40 4.66 14.66
C LYS A 412 -6.26 4.27 15.87
N SER A 413 -6.47 5.19 16.78
CA SER A 413 -7.36 5.04 17.95
C SER A 413 -8.67 5.83 17.84
N VAL A 414 -8.85 6.53 16.72
CA VAL A 414 -10.06 7.31 16.42
C VAL A 414 -10.59 6.95 15.04
N ASN A 415 -11.92 7.07 14.88
CA ASN A 415 -12.54 6.91 13.57
C ASN A 415 -12.24 8.12 12.65
N ARG A 416 -12.68 8.06 11.41
CA ARG A 416 -12.48 9.11 10.40
C ARG A 416 -13.10 10.47 10.75
N PHE A 417 -13.95 10.52 11.80
CA PHE A 417 -14.57 11.74 12.30
C PHE A 417 -13.85 12.30 13.54
N GLY A 418 -12.78 11.63 14.01
CA GLY A 418 -12.00 12.02 15.18
C GLY A 418 -12.57 11.51 16.51
N GLU A 419 -13.54 10.59 16.48
CA GLU A 419 -14.14 10.00 17.67
C GLU A 419 -13.37 8.72 18.07
N PRO A 420 -13.12 8.49 19.39
CA PRO A 420 -12.51 7.24 19.85
C PRO A 420 -13.30 6.00 19.42
N VAL A 421 -12.60 4.91 19.11
CA VAL A 421 -13.20 3.60 18.82
C VAL A 421 -12.96 2.62 19.96
N ASP A 422 -13.95 1.76 20.23
CA ASP A 422 -13.89 0.75 21.30
C ASP A 422 -13.46 -0.64 20.79
N TYR A 423 -12.83 -0.70 19.63
CA TYR A 423 -12.27 -1.91 19.01
C TYR A 423 -10.83 -1.69 18.59
N VAL A 424 -10.08 -2.80 18.43
CA VAL A 424 -8.71 -2.74 17.95
C VAL A 424 -8.67 -2.49 16.44
N THR A 425 -7.66 -1.76 15.99
CA THR A 425 -7.41 -1.43 14.59
C THR A 425 -6.13 -2.10 14.09
N GLY A 426 -5.51 -1.63 13.05
CA GLY A 426 -4.38 -2.20 12.34
C GLY A 426 -3.44 -3.12 13.14
N PRO A 427 -2.99 -4.23 12.56
CA PRO A 427 -2.04 -5.14 13.20
C PRO A 427 -0.62 -4.56 13.23
N ILE A 428 0.24 -5.14 14.06
CA ILE A 428 1.69 -4.95 13.96
C ILE A 428 2.19 -5.80 12.79
N ILE A 429 2.83 -5.17 11.82
CA ILE A 429 3.40 -5.84 10.64
C ILE A 429 4.90 -6.02 10.84
N PHE A 430 5.38 -7.25 10.65
CA PHE A 430 6.80 -7.55 10.54
C PHE A 430 7.04 -8.64 9.51
N GLY A 431 8.29 -8.87 9.13
CA GLY A 431 8.61 -9.95 8.20
C GLY A 431 10.03 -9.92 7.72
N GLU A 432 10.43 -11.06 7.17
CA GLU A 432 11.76 -11.32 6.62
C GLU A 432 11.63 -12.37 5.51
N PRO A 433 12.50 -12.39 4.50
CA PRO A 433 12.49 -13.46 3.51
C PRO A 433 12.65 -14.84 4.13
N GLY A 434 11.86 -15.79 3.67
CA GLY A 434 12.20 -17.21 3.83
C GLY A 434 13.33 -17.58 2.86
N THR A 435 14.28 -18.41 3.27
CA THR A 435 14.33 -19.22 4.50
C THR A 435 15.01 -18.52 5.70
N ASN A 436 15.50 -17.28 5.53
CA ASN A 436 16.24 -16.56 6.58
C ASN A 436 15.39 -16.41 7.86
N GLY A 437 14.12 -16.01 7.74
CA GLY A 437 13.21 -15.86 8.86
C GLY A 437 13.08 -17.11 9.74
N GLN A 438 13.21 -18.32 9.15
CA GLN A 438 13.18 -19.59 9.90
C GLN A 438 14.32 -19.71 10.90
N HIS A 439 15.48 -19.13 10.59
CA HIS A 439 16.65 -19.14 11.44
C HIS A 439 16.70 -17.93 12.39
N SER A 440 15.61 -17.17 12.46
CA SER A 440 15.49 -15.96 13.29
C SER A 440 14.33 -16.10 14.29
N PHE A 441 13.08 -16.04 13.85
CA PHE A 441 11.92 -15.93 14.74
C PHE A 441 10.87 -17.06 14.59
N TYR A 442 11.04 -18.05 13.74
CA TYR A 442 10.07 -19.14 13.56
C TYR A 442 9.90 -20.01 14.81
N GLN A 443 10.88 -20.03 15.72
CA GLN A 443 10.72 -20.68 17.02
C GLN A 443 9.50 -20.12 17.76
N LEU A 444 9.33 -18.77 17.80
CA LEU A 444 8.17 -18.13 18.38
C LEU A 444 6.90 -18.46 17.59
N LEU A 445 6.95 -18.37 16.27
CA LEU A 445 5.78 -18.61 15.43
C LEU A 445 5.21 -20.02 15.57
N HIS A 446 6.06 -21.04 15.73
CA HIS A 446 5.65 -22.43 15.92
C HIS A 446 5.26 -22.79 17.35
N GLN A 447 6.06 -22.38 18.34
CA GLN A 447 5.96 -22.85 19.71
C GLN A 447 5.77 -21.72 20.74
N GLY A 448 5.64 -20.48 20.30
CA GLY A 448 5.33 -19.34 21.18
C GLY A 448 3.89 -19.37 21.67
N THR A 449 3.62 -18.57 22.70
CA THR A 449 2.28 -18.43 23.30
C THR A 449 1.34 -17.59 22.46
N ASP A 450 1.89 -16.66 21.66
CA ASP A 450 1.11 -15.82 20.76
C ASP A 450 0.89 -16.52 19.43
N ILE A 451 -0.31 -16.35 18.86
CA ILE A 451 -0.65 -16.80 17.51
C ILE A 451 -0.49 -15.61 16.58
N VAL A 452 0.40 -15.76 15.60
CA VAL A 452 0.67 -14.74 14.58
C VAL A 452 0.19 -15.26 13.23
N PRO A 453 -0.83 -14.67 12.60
CA PRO A 453 -1.18 -14.96 11.22
C PRO A 453 -0.01 -14.73 10.26
N LEU A 454 0.18 -15.67 9.33
CA LEU A 454 1.29 -15.62 8.38
C LEU A 454 0.77 -15.36 6.98
N GLN A 455 1.47 -14.50 6.24
CA GLN A 455 1.20 -14.22 4.85
C GLN A 455 2.46 -14.49 4.03
N PHE A 456 2.46 -15.65 3.36
CA PHE A 456 3.56 -16.05 2.49
C PHE A 456 3.40 -15.44 1.09
N VAL A 457 4.54 -15.19 0.43
CA VAL A 457 4.60 -14.87 -0.99
C VAL A 457 5.66 -15.78 -1.63
N GLY A 458 5.32 -16.49 -2.70
CA GLY A 458 6.23 -17.43 -3.34
C GLY A 458 6.10 -17.47 -4.86
N PHE A 459 7.18 -17.89 -5.53
CA PHE A 459 7.23 -18.02 -6.99
C PHE A 459 7.81 -19.37 -7.35
N LYS A 460 7.29 -19.98 -8.44
CA LYS A 460 7.76 -21.29 -8.94
C LYS A 460 9.18 -21.19 -9.52
N ASP A 461 9.47 -20.06 -10.19
CA ASP A 461 10.72 -19.83 -10.90
C ASP A 461 11.49 -18.64 -10.34
N SER A 462 12.82 -18.74 -10.31
CA SER A 462 13.73 -17.64 -9.96
C SER A 462 13.84 -16.63 -11.10
N GLN A 463 14.22 -15.37 -10.79
CA GLN A 463 14.43 -14.33 -11.79
C GLN A 463 15.71 -14.52 -12.61
N LEU A 464 16.77 -15.05 -12.00
CA LEU A 464 18.02 -15.41 -12.65
C LEU A 464 17.93 -16.88 -13.10
N ALA A 465 18.26 -17.16 -14.34
CA ALA A 465 18.27 -18.53 -14.89
C ALA A 465 19.44 -19.37 -14.35
N THR A 466 20.05 -18.96 -13.24
CA THR A 466 21.20 -19.64 -12.64
C THR A 466 20.74 -20.39 -11.41
N ASP A 467 20.87 -21.71 -11.42
CA ASP A 467 20.58 -22.58 -10.28
C ASP A 467 21.55 -23.77 -10.24
N VAL A 468 21.60 -24.48 -9.12
CA VAL A 468 22.44 -25.67 -8.94
C VAL A 468 21.60 -26.85 -8.48
N VAL A 469 21.98 -28.05 -8.91
CA VAL A 469 21.35 -29.29 -8.46
C VAL A 469 22.23 -29.94 -7.40
N ILE A 470 21.70 -30.05 -6.19
CA ILE A 470 22.35 -30.76 -5.07
C ILE A 470 21.32 -31.74 -4.49
N GLU A 471 21.74 -33.01 -4.31
CA GLU A 471 20.85 -34.07 -3.80
C GLU A 471 19.55 -34.21 -4.63
N GLY A 472 19.69 -34.09 -5.95
CA GLY A 472 18.61 -34.35 -6.90
C GLY A 472 17.59 -33.22 -7.07
N SER A 473 17.76 -32.06 -6.42
CA SER A 473 16.86 -30.91 -6.53
C SER A 473 17.60 -29.58 -6.67
N THR A 474 16.97 -28.60 -7.33
CA THR A 474 17.51 -27.24 -7.48
C THR A 474 17.29 -26.42 -6.21
N SER A 475 18.00 -25.30 -6.05
CA SER A 475 17.78 -24.37 -4.93
C SER A 475 16.35 -23.82 -4.94
N GLN A 476 15.83 -23.45 -6.12
CA GLN A 476 14.44 -22.96 -6.25
C GLN A 476 13.42 -24.01 -5.80
N LYS A 477 13.59 -25.28 -6.20
CA LYS A 477 12.70 -26.36 -5.73
C LYS A 477 12.78 -26.58 -4.22
N LYS A 478 13.97 -26.43 -3.61
CA LYS A 478 14.14 -26.51 -2.15
C LYS A 478 13.40 -25.37 -1.46
N LEU A 479 13.46 -24.15 -2.01
CA LEU A 479 12.74 -22.97 -1.50
C LEU A 479 11.22 -23.18 -1.54
N CYS A 480 10.68 -23.64 -2.69
CA CYS A 480 9.25 -23.95 -2.84
C CYS A 480 8.79 -25.08 -1.93
N ALA A 481 9.58 -26.17 -1.84
CA ALA A 481 9.27 -27.28 -0.94
C ALA A 481 9.25 -26.84 0.53
N ASN A 482 10.12 -25.90 0.88
CA ASN A 482 10.20 -25.38 2.24
C ASN A 482 8.95 -24.57 2.59
N VAL A 483 8.49 -23.60 1.77
CA VAL A 483 7.27 -22.83 2.07
C VAL A 483 6.06 -23.76 2.15
N ALA A 484 5.91 -24.72 1.25
CA ALA A 484 4.81 -25.68 1.28
C ALA A 484 4.81 -26.51 2.59
N ALA A 485 5.99 -26.97 3.03
CA ALA A 485 6.14 -27.70 4.29
C ALA A 485 5.81 -26.80 5.50
N GLN A 486 6.23 -25.54 5.49
CA GLN A 486 5.94 -24.61 6.59
C GLN A 486 4.45 -24.34 6.74
N ILE A 487 3.70 -24.09 5.65
CA ILE A 487 2.24 -23.90 5.70
C ILE A 487 1.58 -25.09 6.41
N VAL A 488 1.91 -26.30 6.01
CA VAL A 488 1.33 -27.52 6.62
C VAL A 488 1.80 -27.70 8.07
N ALA A 489 3.08 -27.45 8.37
CA ALA A 489 3.60 -27.57 9.73
C ALA A 489 2.95 -26.56 10.69
N PHE A 490 2.71 -25.34 10.26
CA PHE A 490 2.01 -24.32 11.03
C PHE A 490 0.54 -24.68 11.26
N ALA A 491 -0.15 -25.19 10.23
CA ALA A 491 -1.54 -25.56 10.32
C ALA A 491 -1.76 -26.83 11.17
N CYS A 492 -1.07 -27.92 10.84
CA CYS A 492 -1.32 -29.25 11.42
C CYS A 492 -0.57 -29.50 12.72
N GLY A 493 0.61 -28.89 12.89
CA GLY A 493 1.49 -29.19 14.03
C GLY A 493 2.04 -30.62 14.04
N LYS A 494 2.55 -31.05 15.18
CA LYS A 494 3.05 -32.41 15.44
C LYS A 494 3.01 -32.72 16.92
N ASP A 495 2.36 -33.79 17.30
CA ASP A 495 2.42 -34.31 18.67
C ASP A 495 3.76 -35.02 18.92
N ASP A 496 4.28 -34.89 20.14
CA ASP A 496 5.49 -35.56 20.61
C ASP A 496 5.39 -35.77 22.14
N GLU A 497 5.91 -36.88 22.65
CA GLU A 497 5.96 -37.14 24.10
C GLU A 497 6.86 -36.13 24.83
N ASN A 498 7.86 -35.61 24.14
CA ASN A 498 8.72 -34.55 24.64
C ASN A 498 8.12 -33.18 24.24
N ASN A 499 7.59 -32.45 25.22
CA ASN A 499 6.97 -31.14 25.01
C ASN A 499 7.88 -30.14 24.27
N ASN A 500 9.20 -30.25 24.34
CA ASN A 500 10.12 -29.40 23.56
C ASN A 500 10.10 -29.69 22.05
N LYS A 501 9.55 -30.84 21.66
CA LYS A 501 9.42 -31.26 20.26
C LYS A 501 7.98 -31.26 19.75
N LYS A 502 7.05 -30.89 20.61
CA LYS A 502 5.64 -30.75 20.25
C LYS A 502 5.41 -29.43 19.51
N PHE A 503 4.65 -29.49 18.44
CA PHE A 503 4.18 -28.33 17.67
C PHE A 503 2.66 -28.31 17.76
N GLU A 504 2.09 -27.29 18.36
CA GLU A 504 0.65 -27.23 18.62
C GLU A 504 -0.18 -27.19 17.32
N GLY A 505 0.33 -26.60 16.24
CA GLY A 505 -0.45 -26.34 15.04
C GLY A 505 -1.46 -25.21 15.25
N GLY A 506 -2.51 -25.16 14.42
CA GLY A 506 -3.54 -24.15 14.54
C GLY A 506 -3.03 -22.72 14.24
N ARG A 507 -1.89 -22.57 13.55
CA ARG A 507 -1.31 -21.28 13.16
C ARG A 507 -1.82 -20.90 11.77
N PRO A 508 -2.64 -19.83 11.65
CA PRO A 508 -3.24 -19.49 10.37
C PRO A 508 -2.22 -18.92 9.39
N SER A 509 -2.34 -19.34 8.12
CA SER A 509 -1.51 -18.79 7.05
C SER A 509 -2.23 -18.72 5.71
N SER A 510 -1.78 -17.80 4.85
CA SER A 510 -2.13 -17.72 3.44
C SER A 510 -0.86 -17.65 2.60
N ILE A 511 -1.00 -17.90 1.29
CA ILE A 511 0.10 -17.72 0.34
C ILE A 511 -0.39 -17.02 -0.93
N ILE A 512 0.33 -16.00 -1.37
CA ILE A 512 0.24 -15.47 -2.72
C ILE A 512 1.31 -16.18 -3.55
N ILE A 513 0.89 -16.84 -4.62
CA ILE A 513 1.78 -17.64 -5.46
C ILE A 513 1.67 -17.23 -6.92
N GLY A 514 2.79 -17.20 -7.63
CA GLY A 514 2.88 -16.96 -9.07
C GLY A 514 3.98 -17.80 -9.73
N ASP A 515 4.09 -17.68 -11.06
CA ASP A 515 5.13 -18.39 -11.78
C ASP A 515 6.50 -17.74 -11.56
N GLN A 516 6.63 -16.44 -11.79
CA GLN A 516 7.86 -15.67 -11.59
C GLN A 516 7.55 -14.24 -11.15
N LEU A 517 8.44 -13.63 -10.38
CA LEU A 517 8.38 -12.21 -10.05
C LEU A 517 8.82 -11.38 -11.26
N THR A 518 7.84 -10.77 -11.93
CA THR A 518 7.99 -9.88 -13.10
C THR A 518 7.52 -8.47 -12.75
N PRO A 519 7.72 -7.46 -13.60
CA PRO A 519 7.16 -6.13 -13.37
C PRO A 519 5.65 -6.13 -13.15
N GLU A 520 4.90 -6.91 -13.94
CA GLU A 520 3.44 -6.99 -13.82
C GLU A 520 3.01 -7.68 -12.53
N SER A 521 3.61 -8.83 -12.18
CA SER A 521 3.26 -9.55 -10.95
C SER A 521 3.68 -8.77 -9.70
N LEU A 522 4.77 -7.99 -9.75
CA LEU A 522 5.15 -7.07 -8.69
C LEU A 522 4.12 -5.94 -8.54
N GLY A 523 3.65 -5.38 -9.67
CA GLY A 523 2.59 -4.37 -9.68
C GLY A 523 1.30 -4.90 -9.06
N SER A 524 0.83 -6.06 -9.49
CA SER A 524 -0.35 -6.74 -8.94
C SER A 524 -0.20 -7.01 -7.43
N LEU A 525 0.96 -7.53 -6.99
CA LEU A 525 1.26 -7.77 -5.59
C LEU A 525 1.20 -6.48 -4.75
N LEU A 526 1.77 -5.38 -5.25
CA LEU A 526 1.75 -4.09 -4.55
C LEU A 526 0.33 -3.54 -4.44
N ALA A 527 -0.44 -3.57 -5.53
CA ALA A 527 -1.83 -3.11 -5.55
C ALA A 527 -2.72 -3.93 -4.61
N HIS A 528 -2.54 -5.25 -4.57
CA HIS A 528 -3.24 -6.14 -3.64
C HIS A 528 -3.08 -5.67 -2.18
N PHE A 529 -1.85 -5.44 -1.74
CA PHE A 529 -1.63 -4.99 -0.36
C PHE A 529 -2.13 -3.57 -0.11
N GLU A 530 -1.96 -2.65 -1.06
CA GLU A 530 -2.49 -1.28 -0.92
C GLU A 530 -4.02 -1.29 -0.81
N ASN A 531 -4.71 -2.08 -1.64
CA ASN A 531 -6.17 -2.21 -1.63
C ASN A 531 -6.66 -2.95 -0.37
N LYS A 532 -6.00 -4.04 0.05
CA LYS A 532 -6.26 -4.72 1.31
C LYS A 532 -6.24 -3.75 2.49
N ILE A 533 -5.17 -2.98 2.63
CA ILE A 533 -4.97 -2.02 3.72
C ILE A 533 -6.06 -0.94 3.68
N MET A 534 -6.42 -0.46 2.52
CA MET A 534 -7.50 0.51 2.32
C MET A 534 -8.86 -0.07 2.73
N PHE A 535 -9.21 -1.29 2.28
CA PHE A 535 -10.46 -1.95 2.67
C PHE A 535 -10.51 -2.18 4.18
N GLN A 536 -9.42 -2.60 4.82
CA GLN A 536 -9.34 -2.73 6.27
C GLN A 536 -9.60 -1.39 6.97
N GLY A 537 -9.01 -0.30 6.48
CA GLY A 537 -9.25 1.04 7.00
C GLY A 537 -10.72 1.47 6.86
N PHE A 538 -11.39 1.08 5.78
CA PHE A 538 -12.82 1.32 5.59
C PHE A 538 -13.66 0.49 6.58
N ILE A 539 -13.29 -0.78 6.81
CA ILE A 539 -13.99 -1.65 7.77
C ILE A 539 -13.85 -1.08 9.19
N TRP A 540 -12.67 -0.63 9.58
CA TRP A 540 -12.45 0.00 10.90
C TRP A 540 -12.94 1.45 10.97
N ASN A 541 -13.48 1.99 9.89
CA ASN A 541 -13.92 3.39 9.80
C ASN A 541 -12.85 4.40 10.21
N VAL A 542 -11.57 4.12 9.92
CA VAL A 542 -10.45 5.03 10.25
C VAL A 542 -10.02 5.85 9.03
N ASN A 543 -9.31 6.96 9.25
CA ASN A 543 -8.66 7.70 8.16
C ASN A 543 -7.28 7.09 7.87
N SER A 544 -7.20 6.27 6.82
CA SER A 544 -5.97 5.59 6.42
C SER A 544 -4.98 6.47 5.65
N PHE A 545 -5.25 7.76 5.47
CA PHE A 545 -4.52 8.63 4.52
C PHE A 545 -3.84 9.83 5.17
N ASP A 546 -3.93 10.00 6.50
CA ASP A 546 -3.16 10.96 7.28
C ASP A 546 -2.03 10.29 8.10
N GLN A 547 -1.20 11.07 8.79
CA GLN A 547 -0.07 10.59 9.58
C GLN A 547 0.26 11.53 10.76
N GLU A 548 -0.73 11.91 11.55
CA GLU A 548 -0.55 12.84 12.69
C GLU A 548 0.38 12.29 13.77
N GLY A 549 0.45 10.96 13.93
CA GLY A 549 1.26 10.29 14.97
C GLY A 549 2.77 10.59 14.93
N VAL A 550 3.30 11.05 13.77
CA VAL A 550 4.73 11.37 13.62
C VAL A 550 5.07 12.85 13.89
N GLN A 551 4.07 13.72 14.09
CA GLN A 551 4.30 15.17 14.16
C GLN A 551 4.94 15.61 15.47
N LEU A 552 4.54 15.02 16.61
CA LEU A 552 5.06 15.40 17.92
C LEU A 552 6.59 15.23 18.00
N GLY A 553 7.13 14.10 17.54
CA GLY A 553 8.57 13.86 17.51
C GLY A 553 9.34 14.91 16.72
N LYS A 554 8.81 15.31 15.55
CA LYS A 554 9.41 16.38 14.72
C LYS A 554 9.42 17.74 15.42
N VAL A 555 8.36 18.09 16.14
CA VAL A 555 8.29 19.34 16.93
C VAL A 555 9.32 19.33 18.03
N LEU A 556 9.41 18.22 18.79
CA LEU A 556 10.38 18.10 19.88
C LEU A 556 11.83 18.11 19.38
N ALA A 557 12.14 17.44 18.28
CA ALA A 557 13.46 17.47 17.66
C ALA A 557 13.88 18.91 17.27
N LYS A 558 12.97 19.68 16.66
CA LYS A 558 13.23 21.12 16.37
C LYS A 558 13.52 21.94 17.62
N ARG A 559 12.81 21.70 18.73
CA ARG A 559 13.07 22.38 20.01
C ARG A 559 14.46 22.04 20.56
N VAL A 560 14.88 20.77 20.45
CA VAL A 560 16.24 20.35 20.83
C VAL A 560 17.29 21.13 20.03
N LEU A 561 17.17 21.15 18.69
CA LEU A 561 18.10 21.86 17.81
C LEU A 561 18.08 23.38 18.02
N ALA A 562 17.00 23.95 18.51
CA ALA A 562 16.87 25.37 18.86
C ALA A 562 17.34 25.68 20.30
N HIS A 563 17.81 24.68 21.06
CA HIS A 563 18.13 24.77 22.49
C HIS A 563 16.97 25.25 23.37
N GLU A 564 15.72 24.96 22.94
CA GLU A 564 14.48 25.29 23.64
C GLU A 564 13.97 24.08 24.42
N THR A 565 14.82 23.53 25.31
CA THR A 565 14.56 22.28 26.02
C THR A 565 14.34 22.51 27.51
N ASP A 566 13.46 21.70 28.13
CA ASP A 566 13.16 21.68 29.56
C ASP A 566 12.90 20.24 30.05
N GLY A 567 12.89 20.04 31.35
CA GLY A 567 12.52 18.77 31.99
C GLY A 567 13.24 17.55 31.41
N ALA A 568 12.49 16.51 31.08
CA ALA A 568 13.03 15.26 30.53
C ALA A 568 13.68 15.45 29.15
N LEU A 569 13.11 16.35 28.31
CA LEU A 569 13.67 16.62 27.00
C LEU A 569 15.08 17.20 27.10
N LYS A 570 15.30 18.13 28.05
CA LYS A 570 16.62 18.67 28.34
C LYS A 570 17.58 17.58 28.86
N ALA A 571 17.15 16.77 29.80
CA ALA A 571 17.98 15.72 30.36
C ALA A 571 18.46 14.71 29.28
N TYR A 572 17.57 14.33 28.34
CA TYR A 572 17.96 13.47 27.22
C TYR A 572 18.88 14.20 26.21
N SER A 573 18.64 15.49 25.92
CA SER A 573 19.57 16.30 25.11
C SER A 573 20.98 16.32 25.71
N ASP A 574 21.08 16.57 27.02
CA ASP A 574 22.33 16.63 27.75
C ASP A 574 23.14 15.31 27.70
N LEU A 575 22.44 14.13 27.61
CA LEU A 575 23.11 12.83 27.41
C LEU A 575 23.82 12.71 26.05
N PHE A 576 23.35 13.41 25.04
CA PHE A 576 23.95 13.46 23.70
C PHE A 576 24.87 14.69 23.52
N GLU A 577 25.03 15.51 24.55
CA GLU A 577 25.83 16.76 24.53
C GLU A 577 25.35 17.78 23.47
N ILE A 578 24.03 17.86 23.24
CA ILE A 578 23.38 18.77 22.28
C ILE A 578 22.38 19.72 22.95
#